data_d2cf7f483a595733489aaba4de8373c2
#
_entry.id   d2cf7f483a595733489aaba4de8373c2
#
_cell.length_a   1.000
_cell.length_b   1.000
_cell.length_c   1.000
_cell.angle_alpha   90.00
_cell.angle_beta   90.00
_cell.angle_gamma   90.00
#
_symmetry.space_group_name_H-M   'P 1'
#
loop_
_entity.id
_entity.type
_entity.pdbx_description
1 polymer ?
#
loop_
_entity_poly.entity_id
_entity_poly.type
_entity_poly.pdbx_seq_one_letter_code
_entity_poly.pdbx_strand_id
1 'polypeptide(L)'
;MQTKVDDYISQFKTGYFGPLAQMARLTEEMGELAREINHHYGEKQKKATEPAKAIPEEMGDVLIVLLMMANSLDIDLTEAFEKNMDKFQKRDQFRFERVDGRVGEKKEK
;
A
#
# COMPACT_ATOMS: atom_id res chain seq x y z
N MET A 1 -13.31 1.94 -1.65
CA MET A 1 -12.19 2.34 -2.48
C MET A 1 -12.16 1.64 -3.83
N GLN A 2 -12.30 0.34 -3.84
CA GLN A 2 -12.22 -0.41 -5.10
C GLN A 2 -13.35 -0.05 -6.07
N THR A 3 -14.56 0.14 -5.56
CA THR A 3 -15.68 0.52 -6.42
C THR A 3 -15.44 1.86 -7.10
N LYS A 4 -14.91 2.83 -6.36
CA LYS A 4 -14.66 4.14 -6.93
C LYS A 4 -13.61 4.09 -8.02
N VAL A 5 -12.58 3.28 -7.82
CA VAL A 5 -11.54 3.09 -8.84
C VAL A 5 -12.13 2.41 -10.07
N ASP A 6 -12.97 1.40 -9.86
CA ASP A 6 -13.58 0.69 -10.97
C ASP A 6 -14.50 1.61 -11.77
N ASP A 7 -15.26 2.46 -11.10
CA ASP A 7 -16.11 3.42 -11.79
C ASP A 7 -15.28 4.35 -12.65
N TYR A 8 -14.13 4.77 -12.15
CA TYR A 8 -13.24 5.64 -12.90
C TYR A 8 -12.69 4.95 -14.14
N ILE A 9 -12.19 3.73 -13.99
CA ILE A 9 -11.57 3.01 -15.10
C ILE A 9 -12.61 2.63 -16.15
N SER A 10 -13.84 2.34 -15.75
CA SER A 10 -14.86 1.88 -16.68
C SER A 10 -15.32 2.96 -17.66
N GLN A 11 -14.91 4.20 -17.45
CA GLN A 11 -15.17 5.27 -18.42
C GLN A 11 -14.37 5.11 -19.70
N PHE A 12 -13.29 4.34 -19.67
CA PHE A 12 -12.34 4.30 -20.78
C PHE A 12 -12.42 2.96 -21.48
N LYS A 13 -12.28 3.01 -22.80
CA LYS A 13 -12.36 1.79 -23.60
C LYS A 13 -11.21 0.84 -23.31
N THR A 14 -10.06 1.39 -22.93
CA THR A 14 -8.89 0.57 -22.65
C THR A 14 -9.11 -0.37 -21.47
N GLY A 15 -9.88 0.09 -20.48
CA GLY A 15 -10.05 -0.69 -19.27
C GLY A 15 -8.74 -0.79 -18.47
N TYR A 16 -8.61 -1.86 -17.73
CA TYR A 16 -7.41 -2.07 -16.94
C TYR A 16 -6.28 -2.59 -17.79
N PHE A 17 -5.08 -2.14 -17.50
CA PHE A 17 -3.89 -2.74 -18.09
C PHE A 17 -3.65 -4.12 -17.50
N GLY A 18 -2.83 -4.92 -18.18
CA GLY A 18 -2.52 -6.25 -17.70
C GLY A 18 -1.71 -6.25 -16.42
N PRO A 19 -1.66 -7.39 -15.73
CA PRO A 19 -1.01 -7.45 -14.41
C PRO A 19 0.46 -7.05 -14.42
N LEU A 20 1.19 -7.43 -15.44
CA LEU A 20 2.62 -7.10 -15.50
C LEU A 20 2.82 -5.61 -15.67
N ALA A 21 2.03 -4.95 -16.52
CA ALA A 21 2.12 -3.51 -16.69
C ALA A 21 1.74 -2.79 -15.41
N GLN A 22 0.74 -3.29 -14.72
CA GLN A 22 0.33 -2.67 -13.45
C GLN A 22 1.37 -2.88 -12.37
N MET A 23 2.03 -4.03 -12.36
CA MET A 23 3.10 -4.26 -11.40
C MET A 23 4.28 -3.32 -11.65
N ALA A 24 4.61 -3.09 -12.91
CA ALA A 24 5.67 -2.15 -13.25
C ALA A 24 5.30 -0.74 -12.77
N ARG A 25 4.05 -0.34 -12.98
CA ARG A 25 3.61 0.97 -12.52
C ARG A 25 3.61 1.08 -11.00
N LEU A 26 3.20 0.03 -10.32
CA LEU A 26 3.23 0.03 -8.87
C LEU A 26 4.66 0.22 -8.35
N THR A 27 5.61 -0.46 -8.98
CA THR A 27 7.01 -0.31 -8.63
C THR A 27 7.49 1.14 -8.82
N GLU A 28 7.06 1.77 -9.92
CA GLU A 28 7.41 3.17 -10.16
C GLU A 28 6.82 4.09 -9.09
N GLU A 29 5.55 3.88 -8.74
CA GLU A 29 4.93 4.73 -7.72
C GLU A 29 5.57 4.54 -6.36
N MET A 30 5.96 3.31 -6.03
CA MET A 30 6.68 3.05 -4.80
C MET A 30 8.04 3.73 -4.79
N GLY A 31 8.70 3.78 -5.95
CA GLY A 31 9.96 4.49 -6.06
C GLY A 31 9.79 5.98 -5.82
N GLU A 32 8.71 6.57 -6.33
CA GLU A 32 8.44 7.99 -6.10
C GLU A 32 8.13 8.26 -4.64
N LEU A 33 7.40 7.38 -3.99
CA LEU A 33 7.15 7.50 -2.56
C LEU A 33 8.46 7.42 -1.77
N ALA A 34 9.30 6.45 -2.13
CA ALA A 34 10.60 6.29 -1.48
C ALA A 34 11.44 7.55 -1.64
N ARG A 35 11.39 8.16 -2.82
CA ARG A 35 12.13 9.39 -3.08
C ARG A 35 11.66 10.53 -2.18
N GLU A 36 10.34 10.68 -2.02
CA GLU A 36 9.83 11.75 -1.17
C GLU A 36 10.15 11.51 0.30
N ILE A 37 10.07 10.28 0.76
CA ILE A 37 10.46 9.95 2.12
C ILE A 37 11.94 10.28 2.34
N ASN A 38 12.76 9.95 1.36
CA ASN A 38 14.19 10.19 1.45
C ASN A 38 14.50 11.70 1.47
N HIS A 39 13.77 12.47 0.69
CA HIS A 39 13.98 13.92 0.66
C HIS A 39 13.56 14.59 1.96
N HIS A 40 12.53 14.09 2.61
CA HIS A 40 12.04 14.70 3.84
C HIS A 40 12.77 14.23 5.08
N TYR A 41 13.23 12.98 5.10
CA TYR A 41 13.79 12.38 6.31
C TYR A 41 15.21 11.85 6.15
N GLY A 42 15.71 11.79 4.91
CA GLY A 42 17.06 11.29 4.66
C GLY A 42 18.10 12.38 4.69
N GLU A 43 19.34 12.00 4.40
CA GLU A 43 20.46 12.92 4.39
C GLU A 43 20.47 13.80 3.14
N LYS A 44 19.96 13.28 2.03
CA LYS A 44 19.89 14.05 0.80
C LYS A 44 18.64 14.90 0.79
N GLN A 45 18.83 16.18 0.66
CA GLN A 45 17.71 17.09 0.61
C GLN A 45 17.26 17.28 -0.83
N LYS A 46 15.97 17.55 -1.01
CA LYS A 46 15.43 17.83 -2.30
C LYS A 46 15.99 19.14 -2.82
N LYS A 47 16.38 19.15 -4.09
CA LYS A 47 16.88 20.38 -4.69
C LYS A 47 15.75 21.40 -4.78
N ALA A 48 16.12 22.67 -4.65
CA ALA A 48 15.11 23.73 -4.67
C ALA A 48 14.34 23.77 -5.97
N THR A 49 14.95 23.33 -7.06
CA THR A 49 14.32 23.36 -8.37
C THR A 49 13.38 22.16 -8.61
N GLU A 50 13.39 21.17 -7.74
CA GLU A 50 12.53 20.01 -7.93
C GLU A 50 11.13 20.30 -7.44
N PRO A 51 10.11 19.83 -8.16
CA PRO A 51 8.73 20.04 -7.70
C PRO A 51 8.53 19.36 -6.35
N ALA A 52 7.83 20.04 -5.47
CA ALA A 52 7.51 19.48 -4.18
C ALA A 52 6.26 18.64 -4.32
N LYS A 53 6.35 17.36 -3.96
CA LYS A 53 5.19 16.50 -3.86
C LYS A 53 5.01 16.12 -2.41
N ALA A 54 3.77 16.11 -1.97
CA ALA A 54 3.48 15.73 -0.60
C ALA A 54 3.54 14.22 -0.47
N ILE A 55 4.04 13.76 0.66
CA ILE A 55 4.08 12.33 0.94
C ILE A 55 2.69 11.69 0.85
N PRO A 56 1.62 12.33 1.39
CA PRO A 56 0.28 11.76 1.24
C PRO A 56 -0.13 11.56 -0.21
N GLU A 57 0.25 12.46 -1.10
CA GLU A 57 -0.07 12.31 -2.51
C GLU A 57 0.60 11.08 -3.09
N GLU A 58 1.87 10.85 -2.78
CA GLU A 58 2.58 9.69 -3.28
C GLU A 58 2.04 8.39 -2.69
N MET A 59 1.67 8.41 -1.41
CA MET A 59 1.03 7.24 -0.82
C MET A 59 -0.30 6.94 -1.49
N GLY A 60 -1.06 8.00 -1.80
CA GLY A 60 -2.32 7.83 -2.50
C GLY A 60 -2.13 7.21 -3.87
N ASP A 61 -1.09 7.62 -4.59
CA ASP A 61 -0.82 7.06 -5.91
C ASP A 61 -0.49 5.56 -5.82
N VAL A 62 0.32 5.17 -4.84
CA VAL A 62 0.61 3.75 -4.62
C VAL A 62 -0.67 2.98 -4.34
N LEU A 63 -1.51 3.52 -3.47
CA LEU A 63 -2.76 2.86 -3.11
C LEU A 63 -3.67 2.69 -4.32
N ILE A 64 -3.79 3.74 -5.13
CA ILE A 64 -4.69 3.67 -6.29
C ILE A 64 -4.23 2.61 -7.29
N VAL A 65 -2.92 2.53 -7.55
CA VAL A 65 -2.43 1.52 -8.48
C VAL A 65 -2.65 0.11 -7.91
N LEU A 66 -2.47 -0.05 -6.62
CA LEU A 66 -2.74 -1.35 -5.99
C LEU A 66 -4.22 -1.71 -6.12
N LEU A 67 -5.12 -0.74 -5.93
CA LEU A 67 -6.55 -0.97 -6.09
C LEU A 67 -6.90 -1.33 -7.53
N MET A 68 -6.28 -0.67 -8.49
CA MET A 68 -6.47 -1.01 -9.91
C MET A 68 -6.05 -2.45 -10.18
N MET A 69 -4.91 -2.85 -9.65
CA MET A 69 -4.43 -4.21 -9.85
C MET A 69 -5.38 -5.22 -9.25
N ALA A 70 -5.84 -4.97 -8.02
CA ALA A 70 -6.77 -5.87 -7.36
C ALA A 70 -8.07 -6.01 -8.16
N ASN A 71 -8.58 -4.89 -8.66
CA ASN A 71 -9.81 -4.93 -9.46
C ASN A 71 -9.60 -5.75 -10.73
N SER A 72 -8.47 -5.58 -11.39
CA SER A 72 -8.21 -6.30 -12.64
C SER A 72 -8.04 -7.79 -12.42
N LEU A 73 -7.64 -8.19 -11.22
CA LEU A 73 -7.45 -9.59 -10.87
C LEU A 73 -8.64 -10.15 -10.10
N ASP A 74 -9.69 -9.34 -9.96
CA ASP A 74 -10.90 -9.76 -9.26
C ASP A 74 -10.63 -10.15 -7.80
N ILE A 75 -9.80 -9.37 -7.15
CA ILE A 75 -9.44 -9.57 -5.76
C ILE A 75 -10.13 -8.52 -4.88
N ASP A 76 -10.80 -9.00 -3.82
CA ASP A 76 -11.42 -8.12 -2.84
C ASP A 76 -10.39 -7.77 -1.78
N LEU A 77 -9.90 -6.53 -1.80
CA LEU A 77 -8.86 -6.11 -0.87
C LEU A 77 -9.36 -5.93 0.55
N THR A 78 -10.66 -5.69 0.73
CA THR A 78 -11.21 -5.65 2.08
C THR A 78 -11.07 -7.02 2.73
N GLU A 79 -11.42 -8.07 1.98
CA GLU A 79 -11.29 -9.43 2.47
C GLU A 79 -9.82 -9.78 2.72
N ALA A 80 -8.95 -9.42 1.79
CA ALA A 80 -7.52 -9.70 1.95
C ALA A 80 -6.96 -8.96 3.16
N PHE A 81 -7.38 -7.71 3.35
CA PHE A 81 -6.95 -6.91 4.50
C PHE A 81 -7.35 -7.58 5.81
N GLU A 82 -8.61 -8.01 5.90
CA GLU A 82 -9.08 -8.61 7.14
C GLU A 82 -8.36 -9.92 7.45
N LYS A 83 -8.15 -10.73 6.44
CA LYS A 83 -7.43 -11.98 6.64
C LYS A 83 -5.99 -11.74 7.06
N ASN A 84 -5.35 -10.74 6.47
CA ASN A 84 -3.97 -10.45 6.82
C ASN A 84 -3.86 -9.83 8.21
N MET A 85 -4.82 -9.00 8.59
CA MET A 85 -4.83 -8.44 9.95
C MET A 85 -4.98 -9.54 10.97
N ASP A 86 -5.86 -10.49 10.72
CA ASP A 86 -6.04 -11.61 11.62
C ASP A 86 -4.75 -12.42 11.76
N LYS A 87 -4.07 -12.64 10.64
CA LYS A 87 -2.80 -13.36 10.65
C LYS A 87 -1.74 -12.61 11.45
N PHE A 88 -1.64 -11.29 11.24
CA PHE A 88 -0.66 -10.48 11.96
C PHE A 88 -0.96 -10.48 13.46
N GLN A 89 -2.22 -10.33 13.83
CA GLN A 89 -2.60 -10.30 15.24
C GLN A 89 -2.23 -11.60 15.94
N LYS A 90 -2.50 -12.72 15.29
CA LYS A 90 -2.17 -14.02 15.88
C LYS A 90 -0.67 -14.25 15.97
N ARG A 91 0.06 -13.85 14.92
CA ARG A 91 1.51 -14.02 14.90
C ARG A 91 2.20 -13.15 15.95
N ASP A 92 1.75 -11.90 16.10
CA ASP A 92 2.47 -10.92 16.88
C ASP A 92 1.87 -10.70 18.26
N GLN A 93 0.84 -11.45 18.62
CA GLN A 93 0.09 -11.22 19.84
C GLN A 93 0.99 -11.10 21.07
N PHE A 94 1.99 -11.95 21.17
CA PHE A 94 2.92 -11.97 22.28
C PHE A 94 4.37 -11.85 21.83
N ARG A 95 4.56 -11.43 20.57
CA ARG A 95 5.90 -11.33 20.03
C ARG A 95 6.62 -10.08 20.49
N PHE A 96 5.89 -9.01 20.67
CA PHE A 96 6.44 -7.73 21.11
C PHE A 96 5.89 -7.39 22.47
N GLU A 97 6.62 -6.54 23.18
CA GLU A 97 6.18 -6.07 24.48
C GLU A 97 4.87 -5.32 24.35
N ARG A 98 3.91 -5.67 25.19
CA ARG A 98 2.57 -5.10 25.09
C ARG A 98 2.41 -3.97 26.09
N VAL A 99 1.61 -2.96 25.70
CA VAL A 99 1.35 -1.82 26.58
C VAL A 99 0.50 -2.20 27.78
N ASP A 100 -0.27 -3.29 27.67
CA ASP A 100 -1.11 -3.75 28.79
C ASP A 100 -0.32 -4.62 29.78
N GLY A 101 0.96 -4.81 29.56
CA GLY A 101 1.80 -5.57 30.46
C GLY A 101 1.63 -7.06 30.45
N ARG A 102 0.82 -7.59 29.55
CA ARG A 102 0.61 -9.03 29.47
C ARG A 102 1.84 -9.70 28.89
N VAL A 103 2.28 -10.73 29.57
CA VAL A 103 3.38 -11.54 29.08
C VAL A 103 2.79 -12.69 28.32
N GLY A 104 3.32 -12.91 27.15
CA GLY A 104 2.78 -13.89 26.29
C GLY A 104 2.89 -15.28 26.80
N GLU A 105 1.75 -15.89 26.93
CA GLU A 105 1.70 -17.30 27.09
C GLU A 105 1.63 -17.86 25.73
N LYS A 106 2.65 -18.64 25.37
CA LYS A 106 2.59 -19.26 24.09
C LYS A 106 1.47 -20.22 24.09
N LYS A 107 0.51 -20.00 23.22
CA LYS A 107 -0.51 -20.98 23.03
C LYS A 107 0.10 -22.17 22.41
N GLU A 108 -0.12 -23.22 23.05
CA GLU A 108 0.30 -24.42 22.44
C GLU A 108 -0.54 -24.71 21.29
N LYS A 109 -0.30 -25.13 20.38
CA LYS A 109 -1.14 -25.37 19.39
C LYS A 109 -1.18 -25.78 18.64
#